data_b98cdb97be24cd77dfeaf31c23d0d33a
#
_entry.id   b98cdb97be24cd77dfeaf31c23d0d33a
#
_cell.length_a   1.000
_cell.length_b   1.000
_cell.length_c   1.000
_cell.angle_alpha   90.00
_cell.angle_beta   90.00
_cell.angle_gamma   90.00
#
_symmetry.space_group_name_H-M   'P 1'
#
loop_
_entity.id
_entity.type
_entity.pdbx_description
1 polymer ?
#
loop_
_entity_poly.entity_id
_entity_poly.type
_entity_poly.pdbx_seq_one_letter_code
_entity_poly.pdbx_strand_id
1 'polypeptide(L)'
;MTVSTSATTYVESLSPWPQDGFGLDRIRALLDELGNPQRAYPSIHVVGTNGKGTTTRTIEETLAREGLLTGGYYSPHVTGWAERIRVGGTEADFERAVERVRPAAERIGATQFEVLTAAALAEFAEAGVDVAAVEAGLGGRFDATNVVDAPVVVLTNVALEHTDVLGDTRGQIAAEKLAVVRPGATVVLGETEWEGLARDNGAARVILETGGNTALGAAASSVFVGRRVVPVHVQLPGRLEWRGNELWDGAHTPEAVRYIEPHLPALGAIAASILSDKDVDGILRLLSVHAPAFVATTSSHPRALAAEELARRAQRYFRQVEAVADSAQAVARARELGTPVLVTGSLYLLNDLAVRPARVA
;
A
#
# COMPACT_ATOMS: atom_id res chain seq x y z
N MET A 1 -1.47 24.59 -29.72
CA MET A 1 -1.57 23.13 -29.43
C MET A 1 -0.75 22.88 -28.19
N THR A 2 -1.40 22.80 -27.02
CA THR A 2 -0.76 22.37 -25.78
C THR A 2 -0.42 20.90 -25.96
N VAL A 3 0.86 20.55 -25.86
CA VAL A 3 1.31 19.15 -25.80
C VAL A 3 0.68 18.56 -24.54
N SER A 4 -0.25 17.61 -24.70
CA SER A 4 -0.81 16.87 -23.57
C SER A 4 0.35 16.14 -22.91
N THR A 5 0.67 16.49 -21.67
CA THR A 5 1.59 15.70 -20.84
C THR A 5 0.93 14.37 -20.52
N SER A 6 1.70 13.25 -20.52
CA SER A 6 1.15 11.93 -20.16
C SER A 6 0.50 11.94 -18.77
N ALA A 7 -0.44 11.04 -18.53
CA ALA A 7 -1.10 10.89 -17.23
C ALA A 7 -0.08 10.67 -16.10
N THR A 8 0.96 9.89 -16.35
CA THR A 8 2.08 9.68 -15.40
C THR A 8 2.74 11.01 -15.04
N THR A 9 3.16 11.80 -16.03
CA THR A 9 3.79 13.12 -15.80
C THR A 9 2.85 14.07 -15.08
N TYR A 10 1.56 14.06 -15.44
CA TYR A 10 0.55 14.87 -14.75
C TYR A 10 0.43 14.48 -13.27
N VAL A 11 0.22 13.20 -12.98
CA VAL A 11 0.08 12.70 -11.60
C VAL A 11 1.33 12.98 -10.77
N GLU A 12 2.53 12.83 -11.34
CA GLU A 12 3.80 13.11 -10.66
C GLU A 12 4.03 14.60 -10.40
N SER A 13 3.40 15.48 -11.17
CA SER A 13 3.47 16.94 -10.96
C SER A 13 2.60 17.43 -9.79
N LEU A 14 1.63 16.62 -9.35
CA LEU A 14 0.69 16.99 -8.30
C LEU A 14 1.30 16.84 -6.90
N SER A 15 0.88 17.70 -5.97
CA SER A 15 1.24 17.52 -4.56
C SER A 15 0.66 16.21 -4.02
N PRO A 16 1.47 15.36 -3.38
CA PRO A 16 0.96 14.15 -2.75
C PRO A 16 0.06 14.43 -1.53
N TRP A 17 0.21 15.60 -0.92
CA TRP A 17 -0.48 16.02 0.30
C TRP A 17 -1.19 17.36 0.09
N PRO A 18 -2.37 17.56 0.72
CA PRO A 18 -3.02 18.85 0.72
C PRO A 18 -2.18 19.87 1.52
N GLN A 19 -2.07 21.10 1.00
CA GLN A 19 -1.36 22.19 1.67
C GLN A 19 -2.25 22.98 2.64
N ASP A 20 -3.55 22.87 2.49
CA ASP A 20 -4.60 23.56 3.26
C ASP A 20 -5.25 22.69 4.34
N GLY A 21 -4.63 21.54 4.66
CA GLY A 21 -5.09 20.59 5.65
C GLY A 21 -5.86 19.40 5.06
N PHE A 22 -5.92 18.32 5.83
CA PHE A 22 -6.64 17.11 5.46
C PHE A 22 -8.16 17.31 5.54
N GLY A 23 -8.89 16.82 4.54
CA GLY A 23 -10.34 16.92 4.47
C GLY A 23 -10.88 16.14 3.27
N LEU A 24 -12.21 15.99 3.22
CA LEU A 24 -12.88 15.27 2.15
C LEU A 24 -13.56 16.19 1.12
N ASP A 25 -13.51 17.51 1.32
CA ASP A 25 -14.30 18.44 0.51
C ASP A 25 -13.83 18.46 -0.96
N ARG A 26 -12.51 18.43 -1.22
CA ARG A 26 -11.97 18.39 -2.59
C ARG A 26 -12.34 17.11 -3.32
N ILE A 27 -12.12 15.95 -2.70
CA ILE A 27 -12.47 14.67 -3.34
C ILE A 27 -13.97 14.56 -3.56
N ARG A 28 -14.81 15.05 -2.65
CA ARG A 28 -16.27 15.08 -2.81
C ARG A 28 -16.67 15.99 -3.97
N ALA A 29 -16.12 17.19 -4.05
CA ALA A 29 -16.38 18.12 -5.16
C ALA A 29 -15.93 17.50 -6.50
N LEU A 30 -14.78 16.84 -6.54
CA LEU A 30 -14.30 16.13 -7.74
C LEU A 30 -15.27 15.02 -8.15
N LEU A 31 -15.71 14.20 -7.21
CA LEU A 31 -16.66 13.12 -7.51
C LEU A 31 -18.05 13.64 -7.89
N ASP A 32 -18.49 14.76 -7.31
CA ASP A 32 -19.75 15.41 -7.71
C ASP A 32 -19.71 15.87 -9.17
N GLU A 33 -18.60 16.49 -9.63
CA GLU A 33 -18.42 16.83 -11.04
C GLU A 33 -18.38 15.60 -11.97
N LEU A 34 -17.93 14.46 -11.47
CA LEU A 34 -17.90 13.21 -12.21
C LEU A 34 -19.22 12.42 -12.12
N GLY A 35 -20.26 12.96 -11.47
CA GLY A 35 -21.56 12.30 -11.30
C GLY A 35 -21.59 11.23 -10.22
N ASN A 36 -20.69 11.28 -9.23
CA ASN A 36 -20.60 10.36 -8.10
C ASN A 36 -20.43 8.88 -8.51
N PRO A 37 -19.43 8.53 -9.30
CA PRO A 37 -19.24 7.17 -9.83
C PRO A 37 -19.11 6.12 -8.73
N GLN A 38 -18.59 6.46 -7.54
CA GLN A 38 -18.45 5.57 -6.39
C GLN A 38 -19.79 5.00 -5.85
N ARG A 39 -20.92 5.55 -6.27
CA ARG A 39 -22.26 5.08 -5.87
C ARG A 39 -22.84 4.04 -6.82
N ALA A 40 -22.16 3.75 -7.93
CA ALA A 40 -22.67 2.81 -8.95
C ALA A 40 -22.53 1.34 -8.54
N TYR A 41 -21.71 1.04 -7.55
CA TYR A 41 -21.37 -0.32 -7.11
C TYR A 41 -21.04 -0.33 -5.60
N PRO A 42 -21.23 -1.49 -4.92
CA PRO A 42 -20.81 -1.65 -3.53
C PRO A 42 -19.28 -1.78 -3.43
N SER A 43 -18.73 -1.37 -2.26
CA SER A 43 -17.30 -1.47 -2.00
C SER A 43 -17.00 -2.26 -0.72
N ILE A 44 -15.84 -2.89 -0.66
CA ILE A 44 -15.22 -3.40 0.56
C ILE A 44 -14.02 -2.51 0.86
N HIS A 45 -14.04 -1.82 1.99
CA HIS A 45 -13.01 -0.84 2.34
C HIS A 45 -11.99 -1.44 3.31
N VAL A 46 -10.71 -1.42 2.94
CA VAL A 46 -9.63 -2.02 3.73
C VAL A 46 -8.75 -0.93 4.33
N VAL A 47 -8.76 -0.86 5.65
CA VAL A 47 -7.92 0.05 6.45
C VAL A 47 -6.96 -0.77 7.34
N GLY A 48 -5.93 -0.12 7.86
CA GLY A 48 -4.95 -0.74 8.75
C GLY A 48 -3.55 -0.16 8.58
N THR A 49 -2.60 -0.66 9.33
CA THR A 49 -1.19 -0.27 9.21
C THR A 49 -0.50 -1.15 8.17
N ASN A 50 -0.39 -2.44 8.41
CA ASN A 50 0.28 -3.40 7.53
C ASN A 50 -0.74 -4.37 6.91
N GLY A 51 -0.40 -4.93 5.73
CA GLY A 51 -1.18 -6.00 5.11
C GLY A 51 -2.42 -5.56 4.33
N LYS A 52 -2.74 -4.25 4.26
CA LYS A 52 -3.88 -3.73 3.50
C LYS A 52 -3.90 -4.23 2.06
N GLY A 53 -2.82 -4.01 1.30
CA GLY A 53 -2.73 -4.41 -0.10
C GLY A 53 -2.94 -5.91 -0.32
N THR A 54 -2.33 -6.76 0.52
CA THR A 54 -2.52 -8.22 0.46
C THR A 54 -3.98 -8.59 0.73
N THR A 55 -4.61 -7.98 1.74
CA THR A 55 -6.02 -8.21 2.06
C THR A 55 -6.92 -7.76 0.92
N THR A 56 -6.69 -6.56 0.36
CA THR A 56 -7.44 -6.00 -0.78
C THR A 56 -7.32 -6.90 -2.00
N ARG A 57 -6.11 -7.37 -2.34
CA ARG A 57 -5.90 -8.29 -3.47
C ARG A 57 -6.56 -9.64 -3.23
N THR A 58 -6.50 -10.18 -2.00
CA THR A 58 -7.20 -11.41 -1.67
C THR A 58 -8.71 -11.27 -1.86
N ILE A 59 -9.29 -10.14 -1.48
CA ILE A 59 -10.72 -9.84 -1.71
C ILE A 59 -11.01 -9.80 -3.21
N GLU A 60 -10.28 -8.99 -3.98
CA GLU A 60 -10.45 -8.85 -5.43
C GLU A 60 -10.44 -10.22 -6.12
N GLU A 61 -9.36 -10.98 -5.94
CA GLU A 61 -9.16 -12.26 -6.63
C GLU A 61 -10.13 -13.36 -6.14
N THR A 62 -10.50 -13.33 -4.85
CA THR A 62 -11.47 -14.28 -4.29
C THR A 62 -12.87 -14.03 -4.87
N LEU A 63 -13.31 -12.78 -4.92
CA LEU A 63 -14.62 -12.42 -5.48
C LEU A 63 -14.65 -12.60 -7.00
N ALA A 64 -13.55 -12.34 -7.70
CA ALA A 64 -13.44 -12.65 -9.14
C ALA A 64 -13.61 -14.15 -9.40
N ARG A 65 -13.01 -15.01 -8.58
CA ARG A 65 -13.20 -16.48 -8.68
C ARG A 65 -14.64 -16.91 -8.38
N GLU A 66 -15.37 -16.15 -7.58
CA GLU A 66 -16.80 -16.37 -7.35
C GLU A 66 -17.69 -15.89 -8.51
N GLY A 67 -17.08 -15.38 -9.60
CA GLY A 67 -17.75 -14.98 -10.83
C GLY A 67 -18.17 -13.51 -10.89
N LEU A 68 -17.70 -12.67 -9.96
CA LEU A 68 -17.98 -11.23 -9.94
C LEU A 68 -16.94 -10.46 -10.78
N LEU A 69 -17.37 -9.42 -11.47
CA LEU A 69 -16.48 -8.45 -12.06
C LEU A 69 -15.99 -7.51 -10.96
N THR A 70 -14.71 -7.61 -10.62
CA THR A 70 -14.12 -6.89 -9.49
C THR A 70 -13.35 -5.66 -9.91
N GLY A 71 -13.43 -4.58 -9.10
CA GLY A 71 -12.46 -3.49 -9.08
C GLY A 71 -11.48 -3.64 -7.93
N GLY A 72 -10.22 -3.29 -8.14
CA GLY A 72 -9.19 -3.26 -7.09
C GLY A 72 -8.43 -1.93 -7.08
N TYR A 73 -8.42 -1.21 -5.95
CA TYR A 73 -7.64 0.02 -5.78
C TYR A 73 -6.58 -0.15 -4.71
N TYR A 74 -5.32 0.20 -5.06
CA TYR A 74 -4.13 -0.10 -4.26
C TYR A 74 -3.24 1.11 -4.04
N SER A 75 -2.54 1.13 -2.90
CA SER A 75 -1.51 2.14 -2.62
C SER A 75 -0.50 1.67 -1.56
N PRO A 76 0.79 2.01 -1.73
CA PRO A 76 1.43 2.49 -2.95
C PRO A 76 1.70 1.36 -3.96
N HIS A 77 2.22 1.71 -5.13
CA HIS A 77 2.68 0.75 -6.15
C HIS A 77 4.17 0.41 -6.01
N VAL A 78 4.59 -0.68 -6.63
CA VAL A 78 5.99 -1.10 -6.76
C VAL A 78 6.42 -1.17 -8.23
N THR A 79 5.56 -1.65 -9.12
CA THR A 79 5.88 -1.86 -10.53
C THR A 79 5.53 -0.69 -11.43
N GLY A 80 4.67 0.21 -10.98
CA GLY A 80 4.24 1.40 -11.72
C GLY A 80 2.84 1.86 -11.37
N TRP A 81 2.43 3.02 -11.88
CA TRP A 81 1.14 3.65 -11.55
C TRP A 81 -0.07 2.79 -11.93
N ALA A 82 0.01 2.01 -13.01
CA ALA A 82 -1.07 1.14 -13.47
C ALA A 82 -1.43 0.05 -12.45
N GLU A 83 -0.45 -0.40 -11.62
CA GLU A 83 -0.67 -1.36 -10.54
C GLU A 83 -1.79 -0.93 -9.57
N ARG A 84 -2.04 0.40 -9.46
CA ARG A 84 -2.99 0.95 -8.48
C ARG A 84 -4.45 0.74 -8.82
N ILE A 85 -4.78 0.55 -10.09
CA ILE A 85 -6.17 0.42 -10.58
C ILE A 85 -6.30 -0.87 -11.37
N ARG A 86 -7.13 -1.77 -10.89
CA ARG A 86 -7.37 -3.07 -11.53
C ARG A 86 -8.86 -3.29 -11.78
N VAL A 87 -9.18 -3.90 -12.90
CA VAL A 87 -10.53 -4.30 -13.27
C VAL A 87 -10.49 -5.73 -13.79
N GLY A 88 -11.35 -6.59 -13.27
CA GLY A 88 -11.43 -7.98 -13.69
C GLY A 88 -10.11 -8.75 -13.57
N GLY A 89 -9.31 -8.47 -12.53
CA GLY A 89 -8.04 -9.14 -12.26
C GLY A 89 -6.84 -8.62 -13.07
N THR A 90 -6.99 -7.58 -13.91
CA THR A 90 -5.91 -6.99 -14.72
C THR A 90 -5.74 -5.50 -14.44
N GLU A 91 -4.55 -4.95 -14.71
CA GLU A 91 -4.32 -3.52 -14.63
C GLU A 91 -5.21 -2.78 -15.65
N ALA A 92 -5.86 -1.70 -15.20
CA ALA A 92 -6.66 -0.85 -16.05
C ALA A 92 -5.76 0.03 -16.95
N ASP A 93 -6.35 0.63 -17.99
CA ASP A 93 -5.70 1.66 -18.79
C ASP A 93 -5.54 2.93 -17.94
N PHE A 94 -4.36 3.08 -17.34
CA PHE A 94 -4.04 4.16 -16.41
C PHE A 94 -4.15 5.55 -17.09
N GLU A 95 -3.65 5.67 -18.33
CA GLU A 95 -3.71 6.92 -19.10
C GLU A 95 -5.18 7.35 -19.29
N ARG A 96 -6.03 6.44 -19.73
CA ARG A 96 -7.46 6.68 -19.93
C ARG A 96 -8.18 7.03 -18.63
N ALA A 97 -7.90 6.29 -17.55
CA ALA A 97 -8.53 6.50 -16.25
C ALA A 97 -8.21 7.90 -15.69
N VAL A 98 -6.95 8.32 -15.75
CA VAL A 98 -6.51 9.64 -15.28
C VAL A 98 -7.02 10.76 -16.17
N GLU A 99 -6.90 10.63 -17.50
CA GLU A 99 -7.37 11.67 -18.45
C GLU A 99 -8.89 11.94 -18.35
N ARG A 100 -9.68 10.92 -17.98
CA ARG A 100 -11.13 11.08 -17.70
C ARG A 100 -11.41 12.07 -16.57
N VAL A 101 -10.61 12.07 -15.50
CA VAL A 101 -10.85 12.90 -14.32
C VAL A 101 -10.06 14.20 -14.33
N ARG A 102 -9.00 14.29 -15.12
CA ARG A 102 -8.07 15.41 -15.17
C ARG A 102 -8.73 16.77 -15.33
N PRO A 103 -9.69 16.99 -16.27
CA PRO A 103 -10.29 18.32 -16.44
C PRO A 103 -11.03 18.82 -15.19
N ALA A 104 -11.70 17.93 -14.45
CA ALA A 104 -12.35 18.28 -13.19
C ALA A 104 -11.32 18.47 -12.08
N ALA A 105 -10.32 17.60 -12.01
CA ALA A 105 -9.25 17.65 -11.02
C ALA A 105 -8.44 18.95 -11.08
N GLU A 106 -8.13 19.43 -12.29
CA GLU A 106 -7.43 20.71 -12.52
C GLU A 106 -8.26 21.92 -12.06
N ARG A 107 -9.58 21.92 -12.29
CA ARG A 107 -10.48 23.00 -11.81
C ARG A 107 -10.56 23.07 -10.29
N ILE A 108 -10.56 21.92 -9.63
CA ILE A 108 -10.73 21.80 -8.18
C ILE A 108 -9.39 21.96 -7.44
N GLY A 109 -8.26 21.76 -8.11
CA GLY A 109 -6.94 21.73 -7.51
C GLY A 109 -6.73 20.48 -6.67
N ALA A 110 -7.18 19.32 -7.17
CA ALA A 110 -7.08 18.06 -6.48
C ALA A 110 -5.63 17.59 -6.31
N THR A 111 -5.35 16.95 -5.18
CA THR A 111 -4.04 16.36 -4.88
C THR A 111 -3.83 15.06 -5.68
N GLN A 112 -2.58 14.59 -5.72
CA GLN A 112 -2.20 13.34 -6.40
C GLN A 112 -3.09 12.16 -5.97
N PHE A 113 -3.26 11.96 -4.65
CA PHE A 113 -4.03 10.83 -4.14
C PHE A 113 -5.53 10.97 -4.41
N GLU A 114 -6.08 12.18 -4.37
CA GLU A 114 -7.48 12.45 -4.74
C GLU A 114 -7.73 12.17 -6.22
N VAL A 115 -6.82 12.56 -7.12
CA VAL A 115 -6.90 12.26 -8.56
C VAL A 115 -6.89 10.75 -8.81
N LEU A 116 -5.94 10.03 -8.19
CA LEU A 116 -5.82 8.57 -8.33
C LEU A 116 -7.06 7.85 -7.80
N THR A 117 -7.59 8.29 -6.65
CA THR A 117 -8.81 7.73 -6.08
C THR A 117 -10.01 7.96 -7.00
N ALA A 118 -10.20 9.18 -7.49
CA ALA A 118 -11.30 9.50 -8.41
C ALA A 118 -11.18 8.74 -9.73
N ALA A 119 -9.96 8.60 -10.27
CA ALA A 119 -9.70 7.83 -11.49
C ALA A 119 -10.08 6.35 -11.31
N ALA A 120 -9.70 5.74 -10.20
CA ALA A 120 -10.07 4.36 -9.88
C ALA A 120 -11.60 4.19 -9.77
N LEU A 121 -12.24 5.07 -8.99
CA LEU A 121 -13.70 4.99 -8.77
C LEU A 121 -14.49 5.22 -10.06
N ALA A 122 -14.04 6.13 -10.93
CA ALA A 122 -14.66 6.37 -12.23
C ALA A 122 -14.43 5.20 -13.21
N GLU A 123 -13.25 4.60 -13.20
CA GLU A 123 -12.93 3.44 -14.04
C GLU A 123 -13.77 2.22 -13.66
N PHE A 124 -14.00 1.99 -12.37
CA PHE A 124 -14.86 0.91 -11.87
C PHE A 124 -16.32 1.09 -12.31
N ALA A 125 -16.85 2.32 -12.23
CA ALA A 125 -18.19 2.62 -12.69
C ALA A 125 -18.35 2.42 -14.20
N GLU A 126 -17.38 2.87 -14.98
CA GLU A 126 -17.36 2.69 -16.44
C GLU A 126 -17.30 1.22 -16.85
N ALA A 127 -16.50 0.44 -16.13
CA ALA A 127 -16.36 -0.99 -16.36
C ALA A 127 -17.59 -1.78 -15.90
N GLY A 128 -18.47 -1.19 -15.07
CA GLY A 128 -19.64 -1.86 -14.52
C GLY A 128 -19.27 -2.97 -13.54
N VAL A 129 -18.30 -2.72 -12.63
CA VAL A 129 -17.89 -3.73 -11.65
C VAL A 129 -19.05 -4.09 -10.70
N ASP A 130 -19.12 -5.36 -10.32
CA ASP A 130 -20.09 -5.84 -9.33
C ASP A 130 -19.72 -5.42 -7.91
N VAL A 131 -18.42 -5.24 -7.66
CA VAL A 131 -17.85 -4.84 -6.35
C VAL A 131 -16.44 -4.29 -6.49
N ALA A 132 -16.10 -3.30 -5.66
CA ALA A 132 -14.73 -2.79 -5.57
C ALA A 132 -14.09 -3.13 -4.22
N ALA A 133 -12.86 -3.66 -4.24
CA ALA A 133 -11.97 -3.74 -3.08
C ALA A 133 -11.08 -2.49 -3.06
N VAL A 134 -11.23 -1.67 -2.02
CA VAL A 134 -10.60 -0.34 -1.94
C VAL A 134 -9.65 -0.27 -0.76
N GLU A 135 -8.37 -0.09 -1.02
CA GLU A 135 -7.34 0.12 -0.01
C GLU A 135 -7.26 1.60 0.38
N ALA A 136 -7.32 1.91 1.68
CA ALA A 136 -7.06 3.26 2.19
C ALA A 136 -5.57 3.61 2.10
N GLY A 137 -5.26 4.84 1.74
CA GLY A 137 -3.89 5.34 1.68
C GLY A 137 -3.30 5.61 3.06
N LEU A 138 -3.90 6.55 3.81
CA LEU A 138 -3.43 7.00 5.11
C LEU A 138 -4.58 7.21 6.10
N GLY A 139 -4.50 6.54 7.25
CA GLY A 139 -5.51 6.68 8.29
C GLY A 139 -6.85 6.08 7.87
N GLY A 140 -7.87 6.90 7.76
CA GLY A 140 -9.22 6.55 7.35
C GLY A 140 -10.14 7.77 7.31
N ARG A 141 -10.28 8.51 8.41
CA ARG A 141 -11.24 9.64 8.57
C ARG A 141 -11.19 10.63 7.42
N PHE A 142 -9.99 11.07 7.05
CA PHE A 142 -9.74 12.08 6.03
C PHE A 142 -9.04 11.50 4.78
N ASP A 143 -8.96 10.18 4.69
CA ASP A 143 -8.44 9.52 3.50
C ASP A 143 -9.40 9.71 2.32
N ALA A 144 -8.86 9.99 1.14
CA ALA A 144 -9.68 10.24 -0.05
C ALA A 144 -10.60 9.04 -0.39
N THR A 145 -10.26 7.83 0.05
CA THR A 145 -11.12 6.65 -0.13
C THR A 145 -12.33 6.62 0.81
N ASN A 146 -12.39 7.47 1.85
CA ASN A 146 -13.54 7.57 2.77
C ASN A 146 -14.77 8.26 2.16
N VAL A 147 -14.88 8.20 0.86
CA VAL A 147 -16.05 8.60 0.05
C VAL A 147 -16.88 7.43 -0.40
N VAL A 148 -16.40 6.21 -0.22
CA VAL A 148 -17.15 4.99 -0.54
C VAL A 148 -18.10 4.65 0.62
N ASP A 149 -19.27 4.14 0.27
CA ASP A 149 -20.22 3.57 1.23
C ASP A 149 -20.04 2.05 1.24
N ALA A 150 -19.19 1.57 2.16
CA ALA A 150 -18.77 0.19 2.20
C ALA A 150 -19.61 -0.62 3.21
N PRO A 151 -20.44 -1.59 2.75
CA PRO A 151 -21.15 -2.49 3.64
C PRO A 151 -20.22 -3.43 4.43
N VAL A 152 -19.00 -3.60 3.96
CA VAL A 152 -17.95 -4.38 4.64
C VAL A 152 -16.69 -3.53 4.78
N VAL A 153 -16.19 -3.40 6.01
CA VAL A 153 -14.93 -2.74 6.32
C VAL A 153 -13.98 -3.76 6.94
N VAL A 154 -12.72 -3.72 6.54
CA VAL A 154 -11.66 -4.57 7.12
C VAL A 154 -10.63 -3.69 7.82
N LEU A 155 -10.35 -3.94 9.11
CA LEU A 155 -9.19 -3.41 9.79
C LEU A 155 -8.15 -4.52 9.95
N THR A 156 -7.02 -4.40 9.26
CA THR A 156 -5.98 -5.45 9.29
C THR A 156 -5.25 -5.50 10.64
N ASN A 157 -4.60 -4.43 11.01
CA ASN A 157 -3.91 -4.25 12.30
C ASN A 157 -3.65 -2.76 12.55
N VAL A 158 -3.25 -2.44 13.79
CA VAL A 158 -2.87 -1.08 14.18
C VAL A 158 -1.49 -1.08 14.81
N ALA A 159 -0.54 -0.37 14.21
CA ALA A 159 0.78 -0.09 14.78
C ALA A 159 1.03 1.43 14.78
N LEU A 160 2.05 1.87 15.52
CA LEU A 160 2.46 3.27 15.52
C LEU A 160 3.07 3.60 14.16
N GLU A 161 2.37 4.47 13.42
CA GLU A 161 2.80 4.98 12.12
C GLU A 161 2.24 6.37 11.91
N HIS A 162 2.95 7.23 11.18
CA HIS A 162 2.50 8.59 10.86
C HIS A 162 1.94 9.34 12.09
N THR A 163 2.67 9.25 13.21
CA THR A 163 2.20 9.77 14.51
C THR A 163 1.95 11.28 14.49
N ASP A 164 2.67 12.02 13.67
CA ASP A 164 2.48 13.47 13.42
C ASP A 164 1.09 13.79 12.82
N VAL A 165 0.41 12.80 12.23
CA VAL A 165 -0.89 12.98 11.54
C VAL A 165 -2.00 12.19 12.20
N LEU A 166 -1.73 10.93 12.60
CA LEU A 166 -2.75 10.00 13.07
C LEU A 166 -2.86 9.94 14.61
N GLY A 167 -1.88 10.52 15.31
CA GLY A 167 -1.81 10.52 16.78
C GLY A 167 -0.77 9.58 17.37
N ASP A 168 -0.43 9.81 18.63
CA ASP A 168 0.72 9.23 19.32
C ASP A 168 0.46 7.85 19.94
N THR A 169 -0.79 7.37 19.89
CA THR A 169 -1.18 6.09 20.48
C THR A 169 -1.91 5.19 19.49
N ARG A 170 -1.80 3.87 19.70
CA ARG A 170 -2.55 2.89 18.89
C ARG A 170 -4.06 3.17 18.90
N GLY A 171 -4.60 3.60 20.04
CA GLY A 171 -6.03 3.94 20.16
C GLY A 171 -6.45 5.11 19.28
N GLN A 172 -5.64 6.18 19.21
CA GLN A 172 -5.88 7.32 18.31
C GLN A 172 -5.82 6.88 16.84
N ILE A 173 -4.79 6.12 16.48
CA ILE A 173 -4.62 5.59 15.12
C ILE A 173 -5.79 4.67 14.74
N ALA A 174 -6.25 3.81 15.65
CA ALA A 174 -7.43 2.96 15.44
C ALA A 174 -8.69 3.79 15.22
N ALA A 175 -8.88 4.87 15.99
CA ALA A 175 -10.02 5.77 15.86
C ALA A 175 -10.02 6.50 14.50
N GLU A 176 -8.86 6.91 14.01
CA GLU A 176 -8.72 7.47 12.65
C GLU A 176 -9.05 6.43 11.57
N LYS A 177 -8.56 5.19 11.72
CA LYS A 177 -8.80 4.12 10.74
C LYS A 177 -10.28 3.68 10.73
N LEU A 178 -10.87 3.46 11.89
CA LEU A 178 -12.26 2.99 11.99
C LEU A 178 -13.31 4.09 11.75
N ALA A 179 -12.92 5.35 11.60
CA ALA A 179 -13.83 6.43 11.22
C ALA A 179 -14.46 6.26 9.81
N VAL A 180 -14.01 5.30 9.03
CA VAL A 180 -14.63 4.91 7.76
C VAL A 180 -15.87 4.04 7.93
N VAL A 181 -16.09 3.46 9.11
CA VAL A 181 -17.26 2.62 9.40
C VAL A 181 -18.53 3.44 9.32
N ARG A 182 -19.53 2.94 8.61
CA ARG A 182 -20.87 3.54 8.53
C ARG A 182 -21.86 2.72 9.33
N PRO A 183 -22.93 3.34 9.82
CA PRO A 183 -24.02 2.62 10.49
C PRO A 183 -24.55 1.46 9.62
N GLY A 184 -24.63 0.27 10.20
CA GLY A 184 -25.07 -0.92 9.50
C GLY A 184 -24.00 -1.78 8.86
N ALA A 185 -22.75 -1.28 8.76
CA ALA A 185 -21.65 -2.04 8.17
C ALA A 185 -21.27 -3.27 9.01
N THR A 186 -20.75 -4.29 8.34
CA THR A 186 -20.01 -5.38 8.99
C THR A 186 -18.52 -5.06 9.01
N VAL A 187 -17.89 -5.13 10.18
CA VAL A 187 -16.45 -4.91 10.33
C VAL A 187 -15.74 -6.24 10.59
N VAL A 188 -14.72 -6.53 9.78
CA VAL A 188 -13.81 -7.66 9.98
C VAL A 188 -12.53 -7.13 10.61
N LEU A 189 -12.16 -7.61 11.79
CA LEU A 189 -11.02 -7.15 12.58
C LEU A 189 -9.92 -8.20 12.63
N GLY A 190 -8.68 -7.78 12.38
CA GLY A 190 -7.48 -8.58 12.63
C GLY A 190 -7.04 -8.61 14.08
N GLU A 191 -7.54 -7.69 14.92
CA GLU A 191 -7.21 -7.56 16.34
C GLU A 191 -8.47 -7.35 17.18
N THR A 192 -8.60 -8.12 18.29
CA THR A 192 -9.77 -8.05 19.19
C THR A 192 -9.92 -6.72 19.91
N GLU A 193 -8.82 -6.03 20.14
CA GLU A 193 -8.73 -4.79 20.91
C GLU A 193 -9.69 -3.71 20.39
N TRP A 194 -10.04 -3.75 19.11
CA TRP A 194 -10.82 -2.69 18.42
C TRP A 194 -12.31 -2.99 18.30
N GLU A 195 -12.82 -4.10 18.88
CA GLU A 195 -14.22 -4.47 18.76
C GLU A 195 -15.17 -3.39 19.30
N GLY A 196 -14.89 -2.88 20.50
CA GLY A 196 -15.68 -1.80 21.11
C GLY A 196 -15.72 -0.56 20.21
N LEU A 197 -14.55 -0.13 19.73
CA LEU A 197 -14.44 1.04 18.87
C LEU A 197 -15.16 0.86 17.52
N ALA A 198 -15.15 -0.32 16.93
CA ALA A 198 -15.89 -0.61 15.71
C ALA A 198 -17.41 -0.50 15.95
N ARG A 199 -17.91 -0.99 17.08
CA ARG A 199 -19.33 -0.87 17.48
C ARG A 199 -19.72 0.58 17.75
N ASP A 200 -18.88 1.34 18.42
CA ASP A 200 -19.11 2.76 18.72
C ASP A 200 -19.18 3.61 17.43
N ASN A 201 -18.48 3.21 16.37
CA ASN A 201 -18.59 3.80 15.03
C ASN A 201 -19.82 3.31 14.23
N GLY A 202 -20.66 2.45 14.79
CA GLY A 202 -21.92 2.02 14.17
C GLY A 202 -21.89 0.69 13.45
N ALA A 203 -20.86 -0.15 13.66
CA ALA A 203 -20.83 -1.50 13.10
C ALA A 203 -22.03 -2.32 13.61
N ALA A 204 -22.86 -2.81 12.71
CA ALA A 204 -23.97 -3.71 13.06
C ALA A 204 -23.46 -5.12 13.43
N ARG A 205 -22.34 -5.52 12.85
CA ARG A 205 -21.69 -6.80 13.09
C ARG A 205 -20.18 -6.63 13.12
N VAL A 206 -19.54 -7.31 14.07
CA VAL A 206 -18.07 -7.41 14.13
C VAL A 206 -17.68 -8.87 14.04
N ILE A 207 -16.71 -9.18 13.19
CA ILE A 207 -16.11 -10.51 13.00
C ILE A 207 -14.64 -10.39 13.30
N LEU A 208 -14.16 -11.25 14.20
CA LEU A 208 -12.74 -11.36 14.47
C LEU A 208 -12.11 -12.43 13.58
N GLU A 209 -11.04 -12.08 12.89
CA GLU A 209 -10.26 -12.99 12.05
C GLU A 209 -8.76 -12.74 12.24
N THR A 210 -8.09 -13.60 12.99
CA THR A 210 -6.69 -13.44 13.36
C THR A 210 -5.72 -14.29 12.54
N GLY A 211 -6.22 -15.02 11.53
CA GLY A 211 -5.43 -15.90 10.66
C GLY A 211 -4.59 -15.19 9.59
N GLY A 212 -4.39 -13.86 9.73
CA GLY A 212 -3.59 -13.06 8.82
C GLY A 212 -4.36 -12.52 7.62
N ASN A 213 -3.64 -11.82 6.73
CA ASN A 213 -4.25 -11.02 5.66
C ASN A 213 -5.12 -11.82 4.68
N THR A 214 -4.70 -13.05 4.33
CA THR A 214 -5.48 -13.93 3.46
C THR A 214 -6.78 -14.37 4.12
N ALA A 215 -6.76 -14.68 5.41
CA ALA A 215 -7.95 -15.05 6.18
C ALA A 215 -8.90 -13.85 6.34
N LEU A 216 -8.36 -12.65 6.60
CA LEU A 216 -9.15 -11.41 6.62
C LEU A 216 -9.86 -11.15 5.29
N GLY A 217 -9.14 -11.30 4.17
CA GLY A 217 -9.73 -11.17 2.83
C GLY A 217 -10.83 -12.20 2.56
N ALA A 218 -10.62 -13.47 2.99
CA ALA A 218 -11.62 -14.52 2.88
C ALA A 218 -12.86 -14.24 3.74
N ALA A 219 -12.68 -13.76 4.96
CA ALA A 219 -13.79 -13.39 5.85
C ALA A 219 -14.62 -12.25 5.26
N ALA A 220 -13.97 -11.19 4.77
CA ALA A 220 -14.64 -10.05 4.12
C ALA A 220 -15.41 -10.50 2.85
N SER A 221 -14.78 -11.30 2.00
CA SER A 221 -15.41 -11.86 0.80
C SER A 221 -16.62 -12.74 1.18
N SER A 222 -16.50 -13.58 2.21
CA SER A 222 -17.58 -14.45 2.70
C SER A 222 -18.78 -13.64 3.21
N VAL A 223 -18.51 -12.53 3.92
CA VAL A 223 -19.54 -11.58 4.38
C VAL A 223 -20.27 -10.99 3.18
N PHE A 224 -19.51 -10.52 2.19
CA PHE A 224 -20.07 -9.85 1.02
C PHE A 224 -21.01 -10.77 0.21
N VAL A 225 -20.57 -12.01 -0.07
CA VAL A 225 -21.40 -12.97 -0.84
C VAL A 225 -22.40 -13.73 0.00
N GLY A 226 -22.43 -13.56 1.33
CA GLY A 226 -23.38 -14.21 2.24
C GLY A 226 -23.14 -15.71 2.47
N ARG A 227 -21.97 -16.24 2.08
CA ARG A 227 -21.57 -17.64 2.28
C ARG A 227 -20.07 -17.78 2.44
N ARG A 228 -19.61 -18.86 3.04
CA ARG A 228 -18.18 -19.14 3.16
C ARG A 228 -17.54 -19.33 1.79
N VAL A 229 -16.42 -18.64 1.55
CA VAL A 229 -15.59 -18.80 0.36
C VAL A 229 -14.16 -19.22 0.75
N VAL A 230 -13.49 -19.90 -0.16
CA VAL A 230 -12.08 -20.25 0.00
C VAL A 230 -11.24 -19.09 -0.55
N PRO A 231 -10.23 -18.57 0.15
CA PRO A 231 -9.42 -17.46 -0.38
C PRO A 231 -8.57 -17.87 -1.57
N VAL A 232 -8.29 -16.91 -2.43
CA VAL A 232 -7.18 -17.01 -3.37
C VAL A 232 -5.92 -16.54 -2.64
N HIS A 233 -4.86 -17.35 -2.69
CA HIS A 233 -3.56 -16.92 -2.22
C HIS A 233 -2.92 -16.00 -3.25
N VAL A 234 -2.55 -14.79 -2.82
CA VAL A 234 -2.02 -13.76 -3.70
C VAL A 234 -0.56 -13.46 -3.36
N GLN A 235 0.22 -13.15 -4.39
CA GLN A 235 1.55 -12.59 -4.25
C GLN A 235 1.54 -11.17 -4.82
N LEU A 236 1.95 -10.20 -4.00
CA LEU A 236 2.08 -8.81 -4.43
C LEU A 236 3.53 -8.47 -4.72
N PRO A 237 3.80 -7.59 -5.70
CA PRO A 237 5.14 -7.05 -5.91
C PRO A 237 5.67 -6.42 -4.61
N GLY A 238 6.92 -6.75 -4.27
CA GLY A 238 7.59 -6.19 -3.10
C GLY A 238 6.91 -6.47 -1.75
N ARG A 239 6.22 -7.61 -1.62
CA ARG A 239 5.69 -8.11 -0.36
C ARG A 239 6.13 -9.55 -0.16
N LEU A 240 7.28 -9.75 0.48
CA LEU A 240 7.96 -11.04 0.62
C LEU A 240 8.04 -11.79 -0.72
N GLU A 241 8.30 -11.05 -1.79
CA GLU A 241 8.33 -11.55 -3.16
C GLU A 241 9.68 -12.21 -3.47
N TRP A 242 9.64 -13.49 -3.83
CA TRP A 242 10.84 -14.19 -4.29
C TRP A 242 11.13 -13.93 -5.77
N ARG A 243 12.34 -13.46 -6.08
CA ARG A 243 12.91 -13.30 -7.41
C ARG A 243 14.24 -14.06 -7.50
N GLY A 244 14.18 -15.33 -7.87
CA GLY A 244 15.35 -16.21 -7.81
C GLY A 244 15.86 -16.36 -6.37
N ASN A 245 17.10 -15.91 -6.10
CA ASN A 245 17.71 -15.93 -4.78
C ASN A 245 17.55 -14.61 -3.98
N GLU A 246 16.61 -13.76 -4.38
CA GLU A 246 16.29 -12.51 -3.72
C GLU A 246 14.89 -12.57 -3.12
N LEU A 247 14.77 -12.03 -1.92
CA LEU A 247 13.50 -11.76 -1.27
C LEU A 247 13.28 -10.24 -1.26
N TRP A 248 12.25 -9.78 -1.94
CA TRP A 248 11.93 -8.36 -2.06
C TRP A 248 10.79 -8.01 -1.12
N ASP A 249 11.03 -7.03 -0.23
CA ASP A 249 10.00 -6.51 0.67
C ASP A 249 10.18 -5.02 0.92
N GLY A 250 9.09 -4.27 0.84
CA GLY A 250 9.08 -2.83 1.03
C GLY A 250 9.04 -2.36 2.49
N ALA A 251 9.43 -3.18 3.47
CA ALA A 251 9.49 -2.80 4.87
C ALA A 251 10.44 -1.60 5.07
N HIS A 252 9.91 -0.52 5.66
CA HIS A 252 10.60 0.77 5.76
C HIS A 252 10.37 1.46 7.12
N THR A 253 9.86 0.73 8.09
CA THR A 253 9.74 1.14 9.51
C THR A 253 10.14 -0.02 10.40
N PRO A 254 10.53 0.20 11.67
CA PRO A 254 10.80 -0.90 12.60
C PRO A 254 9.62 -1.86 12.75
N GLU A 255 8.39 -1.36 12.74
CA GLU A 255 7.16 -2.15 12.83
C GLU A 255 6.98 -3.05 11.62
N ALA A 256 7.25 -2.51 10.41
CA ALA A 256 7.18 -3.29 9.17
C ALA A 256 8.25 -4.39 9.14
N VAL A 257 9.47 -4.10 9.64
CA VAL A 257 10.51 -5.13 9.76
C VAL A 257 10.08 -6.22 10.73
N ARG A 258 9.55 -5.89 11.91
CA ARG A 258 9.02 -6.90 12.87
C ARG A 258 7.88 -7.71 12.27
N TYR A 259 7.06 -7.10 11.41
CA TYR A 259 5.96 -7.79 10.74
C TYR A 259 6.43 -8.87 9.77
N ILE A 260 7.51 -8.61 9.00
CA ILE A 260 8.08 -9.59 8.06
C ILE A 260 9.06 -10.58 8.73
N GLU A 261 9.64 -10.23 9.87
CA GLU A 261 10.67 -11.00 10.58
C GLU A 261 10.35 -12.49 10.72
N PRO A 262 9.11 -12.92 11.12
CA PRO A 262 8.77 -14.34 11.24
C PRO A 262 8.80 -15.12 9.91
N HIS A 263 8.83 -14.42 8.79
CA HIS A 263 8.81 -14.98 7.43
C HIS A 263 10.16 -14.94 6.75
N LEU A 264 11.18 -14.33 7.37
CA LEU A 264 12.52 -14.24 6.80
C LEU A 264 13.27 -15.56 6.95
N PRO A 265 13.88 -16.07 5.87
CA PRO A 265 14.83 -17.18 5.99
C PRO A 265 16.15 -16.71 6.60
N ALA A 266 17.10 -17.62 6.82
CA ALA A 266 18.47 -17.24 7.05
C ALA A 266 19.01 -16.55 5.78
N LEU A 267 19.45 -15.30 5.92
CA LEU A 267 19.91 -14.46 4.81
C LEU A 267 21.43 -14.44 4.73
N GLY A 268 21.96 -14.40 3.50
CA GLY A 268 23.40 -14.17 3.26
C GLY A 268 23.76 -12.69 3.34
N ALA A 269 22.93 -11.83 2.77
CA ALA A 269 23.13 -10.37 2.76
C ALA A 269 21.80 -9.61 2.70
N ILE A 270 21.87 -8.30 3.00
CA ILE A 270 20.76 -7.35 2.82
C ILE A 270 21.25 -6.21 1.93
N ALA A 271 20.46 -5.85 0.91
CA ALA A 271 20.60 -4.61 0.14
C ALA A 271 19.45 -3.67 0.52
N ALA A 272 19.74 -2.46 0.98
CA ALA A 272 18.69 -1.55 1.44
C ALA A 272 18.95 -0.08 1.11
N SER A 273 17.84 0.65 0.87
CA SER A 273 17.78 2.11 0.85
C SER A 273 16.74 2.57 1.86
N ILE A 274 17.08 3.51 2.72
CA ILE A 274 16.19 4.00 3.78
C ILE A 274 16.05 5.52 3.65
N LEU A 275 14.83 6.04 3.84
CA LEU A 275 14.59 7.48 3.81
C LEU A 275 15.04 8.13 5.12
N SER A 276 15.52 9.39 5.03
CA SER A 276 16.09 10.14 6.15
C SER A 276 15.09 10.47 7.28
N ASP A 277 13.79 10.48 6.97
CA ASP A 277 12.71 10.74 7.93
C ASP A 277 12.26 9.49 8.70
N LYS A 278 12.89 8.33 8.47
CA LYS A 278 12.56 7.07 9.15
C LYS A 278 13.49 6.80 10.34
N ASP A 279 13.05 5.94 11.25
CA ASP A 279 13.90 5.42 12.31
C ASP A 279 14.94 4.45 11.73
N VAL A 280 15.98 5.05 11.12
CA VAL A 280 17.05 4.31 10.43
C VAL A 280 17.76 3.33 11.36
N ASP A 281 18.11 3.78 12.57
CA ASP A 281 18.85 2.96 13.53
C ASP A 281 17.97 1.81 14.07
N GLY A 282 16.69 2.05 14.29
CA GLY A 282 15.72 1.01 14.64
C GLY A 282 15.57 -0.07 13.57
N ILE A 283 15.48 0.33 12.28
CA ILE A 283 15.44 -0.58 11.14
C ILE A 283 16.73 -1.40 11.04
N LEU A 284 17.89 -0.75 11.04
CA LEU A 284 19.19 -1.42 10.91
C LEU A 284 19.44 -2.43 12.02
N ARG A 285 19.08 -2.09 13.27
CA ARG A 285 19.21 -2.98 14.42
C ARG A 285 18.37 -4.25 14.26
N LEU A 286 17.11 -4.12 13.79
CA LEU A 286 16.25 -5.27 13.58
C LEU A 286 16.74 -6.13 12.40
N LEU A 287 17.16 -5.54 11.30
CA LEU A 287 17.67 -6.27 10.14
C LEU A 287 18.99 -7.02 10.43
N SER A 288 19.83 -6.49 11.34
CA SER A 288 21.19 -7.02 11.58
C SER A 288 21.24 -8.43 12.19
N VAL A 289 20.14 -8.89 12.79
CA VAL A 289 20.07 -10.25 13.36
C VAL A 289 19.82 -11.30 12.28
N HIS A 290 19.42 -10.89 11.07
CA HIS A 290 19.03 -11.80 9.98
C HIS A 290 20.11 -12.04 8.93
N ALA A 291 21.13 -11.17 8.85
CA ALA A 291 22.21 -11.31 7.87
C ALA A 291 23.55 -10.76 8.41
N PRO A 292 24.70 -11.37 8.04
CA PRO A 292 26.01 -10.86 8.42
C PRO A 292 26.47 -9.66 7.61
N ALA A 293 25.99 -9.50 6.37
CA ALA A 293 26.42 -8.48 5.41
C ALA A 293 25.28 -7.52 5.03
N PHE A 294 25.65 -6.24 4.84
CA PHE A 294 24.74 -5.17 4.47
C PHE A 294 25.35 -4.32 3.36
N VAL A 295 24.62 -4.12 2.28
CA VAL A 295 24.95 -3.21 1.19
C VAL A 295 23.99 -2.04 1.21
N ALA A 296 24.47 -0.87 1.58
CA ALA A 296 23.73 0.38 1.54
C ALA A 296 23.63 0.90 0.11
N THR A 297 22.45 1.34 -0.31
CA THR A 297 22.24 1.99 -1.61
C THR A 297 21.35 3.22 -1.48
N THR A 298 21.23 3.99 -2.57
CA THR A 298 20.38 5.20 -2.63
C THR A 298 19.27 4.97 -3.65
N SER A 299 17.99 5.05 -3.24
CA SER A 299 16.87 5.06 -4.16
C SER A 299 16.65 6.43 -4.79
N SER A 300 15.85 6.50 -5.85
CA SER A 300 15.55 7.75 -6.59
C SER A 300 14.80 8.81 -5.78
N HIS A 301 14.25 8.46 -4.61
CA HIS A 301 13.47 9.39 -3.81
C HIS A 301 14.35 10.49 -3.20
N PRO A 302 13.94 11.79 -3.25
CA PRO A 302 14.77 12.93 -2.76
C PRO A 302 15.18 12.85 -1.27
N ARG A 303 14.40 12.14 -0.45
CA ARG A 303 14.68 11.92 0.98
C ARG A 303 15.51 10.66 1.24
N ALA A 304 15.92 9.92 0.21
CA ALA A 304 16.77 8.74 0.41
C ALA A 304 18.12 9.16 1.01
N LEU A 305 18.58 8.43 2.02
CA LEU A 305 19.95 8.63 2.52
C LEU A 305 20.95 8.26 1.42
N ALA A 306 22.04 9.02 1.36
CA ALA A 306 23.17 8.62 0.54
C ALA A 306 23.72 7.26 1.01
N ALA A 307 24.18 6.44 0.09
CA ALA A 307 24.66 5.09 0.40
C ALA A 307 25.77 5.11 1.46
N GLU A 308 26.69 6.07 1.39
CA GLU A 308 27.80 6.24 2.33
C GLU A 308 27.32 6.58 3.75
N GLU A 309 26.30 7.44 3.86
CA GLU A 309 25.72 7.80 5.17
C GLU A 309 24.97 6.62 5.78
N LEU A 310 24.18 5.89 4.98
CA LEU A 310 23.48 4.70 5.43
C LEU A 310 24.48 3.60 5.85
N ALA A 311 25.54 3.39 5.07
CA ALA A 311 26.61 2.44 5.40
C ALA A 311 27.30 2.81 6.71
N ARG A 312 27.64 4.09 6.92
CA ARG A 312 28.27 4.59 8.15
C ARG A 312 27.41 4.27 9.39
N ARG A 313 26.08 4.39 9.29
CA ARG A 313 25.17 4.00 10.38
C ARG A 313 25.11 2.48 10.55
N ALA A 314 25.07 1.72 9.46
CA ALA A 314 24.97 0.26 9.47
C ALA A 314 26.19 -0.42 10.10
N GLN A 315 27.39 0.19 10.06
CA GLN A 315 28.63 -0.31 10.68
C GLN A 315 28.48 -0.59 12.19
N ARG A 316 27.51 0.01 12.87
CA ARG A 316 27.24 -0.23 14.29
C ARG A 316 26.55 -1.59 14.54
N TYR A 317 25.93 -2.15 13.52
CA TYR A 317 25.02 -3.29 13.64
C TYR A 317 25.49 -4.51 12.85
N PHE A 318 26.11 -4.34 11.69
CA PHE A 318 26.54 -5.42 10.81
C PHE A 318 28.04 -5.63 10.84
N ARG A 319 28.44 -6.90 10.62
CA ARG A 319 29.87 -7.27 10.58
C ARG A 319 30.55 -6.80 9.29
N GLN A 320 29.84 -6.85 8.18
CA GLN A 320 30.33 -6.44 6.87
C GLN A 320 29.36 -5.42 6.28
N VAL A 321 29.87 -4.24 5.91
CA VAL A 321 29.06 -3.15 5.36
C VAL A 321 29.77 -2.54 4.17
N GLU A 322 29.06 -2.38 3.08
CA GLU A 322 29.52 -1.72 1.87
C GLU A 322 28.51 -0.64 1.42
N ALA A 323 29.01 0.39 0.75
CA ALA A 323 28.21 1.43 0.12
C ALA A 323 28.30 1.32 -1.39
N VAL A 324 27.16 1.19 -2.08
CA VAL A 324 27.06 1.12 -3.54
C VAL A 324 25.87 1.98 -3.97
N ALA A 325 26.12 3.14 -4.54
CA ALA A 325 25.07 4.12 -4.83
C ALA A 325 24.03 3.63 -5.86
N ASP A 326 24.45 2.93 -6.91
CA ASP A 326 23.54 2.35 -7.90
C ASP A 326 22.82 1.13 -7.33
N SER A 327 21.50 1.18 -7.35
CA SER A 327 20.63 0.14 -6.76
C SER A 327 20.85 -1.25 -7.36
N ALA A 328 21.01 -1.34 -8.69
CA ALA A 328 21.20 -2.63 -9.36
C ALA A 328 22.56 -3.25 -9.04
N GLN A 329 23.60 -2.42 -9.01
CA GLN A 329 24.95 -2.86 -8.60
C GLN A 329 24.98 -3.23 -7.12
N ALA A 330 24.25 -2.53 -6.26
CA ALA A 330 24.15 -2.86 -4.83
C ALA A 330 23.54 -4.26 -4.61
N VAL A 331 22.47 -4.58 -5.32
CA VAL A 331 21.84 -5.91 -5.25
C VAL A 331 22.79 -6.98 -5.82
N ALA A 332 23.47 -6.70 -6.95
CA ALA A 332 24.48 -7.62 -7.50
C ALA A 332 25.62 -7.86 -6.49
N ARG A 333 26.10 -6.81 -5.85
CA ARG A 333 27.14 -6.91 -4.83
C ARG A 333 26.68 -7.70 -3.60
N ALA A 334 25.45 -7.49 -3.15
CA ALA A 334 24.88 -8.25 -2.04
C ALA A 334 24.82 -9.76 -2.35
N ARG A 335 24.49 -10.16 -3.59
CA ARG A 335 24.53 -11.57 -4.00
C ARG A 335 25.93 -12.20 -3.93
N GLU A 336 26.97 -11.42 -4.24
CA GLU A 336 28.37 -11.87 -4.11
C GLU A 336 28.79 -12.09 -2.65
N LEU A 337 28.21 -11.31 -1.72
CA LEU A 337 28.49 -11.42 -0.29
C LEU A 337 27.77 -12.62 0.34
N GLY A 338 26.60 -12.97 -0.18
CA GLY A 338 25.85 -14.16 0.27
C GLY A 338 24.40 -14.17 -0.19
N THR A 339 23.83 -15.36 -0.27
CA THR A 339 22.43 -15.58 -0.67
C THR A 339 21.71 -16.45 0.36
N PRO A 340 20.37 -16.32 0.50
CA PRO A 340 19.47 -15.35 -0.15
C PRO A 340 19.74 -13.91 0.24
N VAL A 341 19.39 -12.96 -0.65
CA VAL A 341 19.49 -11.53 -0.40
C VAL A 341 18.11 -10.96 -0.07
N LEU A 342 17.98 -10.20 1.01
CA LEU A 342 16.82 -9.37 1.25
C LEU A 342 17.03 -7.99 0.61
N VAL A 343 16.13 -7.58 -0.28
CA VAL A 343 16.08 -6.23 -0.87
C VAL A 343 14.95 -5.46 -0.20
N THR A 344 15.29 -4.40 0.57
CA THR A 344 14.31 -3.78 1.48
C THR A 344 14.61 -2.32 1.83
N GLY A 345 13.87 -1.76 2.78
CA GLY A 345 14.07 -0.43 3.37
C GLY A 345 13.31 0.68 2.66
N SER A 346 12.83 0.47 1.44
CA SER A 346 12.01 1.45 0.71
C SER A 346 11.29 0.83 -0.47
N LEU A 347 10.02 1.18 -0.66
CA LEU A 347 9.29 0.85 -1.88
C LEU A 347 9.87 1.55 -3.12
N TYR A 348 10.48 2.70 -2.94
CA TYR A 348 11.17 3.42 -4.03
C TYR A 348 12.38 2.63 -4.56
N LEU A 349 13.12 1.97 -3.67
CA LEU A 349 14.20 1.06 -4.09
C LEU A 349 13.66 -0.07 -4.97
N LEU A 350 12.55 -0.68 -4.54
CA LEU A 350 11.93 -1.78 -5.28
C LEU A 350 11.40 -1.31 -6.63
N ASN A 351 10.79 -0.12 -6.68
CA ASN A 351 10.34 0.51 -7.92
C ASN A 351 11.51 0.78 -8.88
N ASP A 352 12.58 1.41 -8.40
CA ASP A 352 13.79 1.68 -9.20
C ASP A 352 14.35 0.43 -9.86
N LEU A 353 14.34 -0.69 -9.12
CA LEU A 353 14.84 -1.98 -9.61
C LEU A 353 13.83 -2.68 -10.56
N ALA A 354 12.52 -2.48 -10.35
CA ALA A 354 11.49 -3.09 -11.18
C ALA A 354 11.34 -2.39 -12.54
N VAL A 355 11.47 -1.06 -12.59
CA VAL A 355 11.28 -0.24 -13.80
C VAL A 355 12.54 -0.23 -14.70
N ARG A 356 13.72 -0.47 -14.16
CA ARG A 356 14.95 -0.61 -14.98
C ARG A 356 14.96 -1.99 -15.65
N PRO A 357 14.90 -2.07 -17.01
CA PRO A 357 15.13 -3.35 -17.67
C PRO A 357 16.53 -3.82 -17.30
N ALA A 358 16.64 -5.10 -16.91
CA ALA A 358 17.93 -5.74 -16.69
C ALA A 358 18.81 -5.44 -17.92
N ARG A 359 19.87 -4.64 -17.78
CA ARG A 359 20.89 -4.55 -18.80
C ARG A 359 21.50 -5.93 -18.86
N VAL A 360 21.11 -6.68 -19.88
CA VAL A 360 21.77 -7.95 -20.24
C VAL A 360 23.24 -7.61 -20.45
N ALA A 361 24.10 -8.15 -19.58
CA ALA A 361 25.55 -8.10 -19.75
C ALA A 361 25.97 -9.12 -20.81
#